data_8e09322b3e7aa23f09eaa64a233d5978
#
_entry.id   8e09322b3e7aa23f09eaa64a233d5978
#
_cell.length_a   1.000
_cell.length_b   1.000
_cell.length_c   1.000
_cell.angle_alpha   90.00
_cell.angle_beta   90.00
_cell.angle_gamma   90.00
#
_symmetry.space_group_name_H-M   'P 1'
#
loop_
_entity.id
_entity.type
_entity.pdbx_description
1 polymer ?
#
loop_
_entity_poly.entity_id
_entity_poly.type
_entity_poly.pdbx_seq_one_letter_code
_entity_poly.pdbx_strand_id
1 'polypeptide(L)'
;DVYFRANTNPALQFNHNNVMHNLINAFVMLRGIHNYHSDGTYAPMWQSFITEPEFKRANTITETRTVDGAVRLLDSSIAAIEVEHSFKNKAARQAILLKYLASLKNGDYDKVFLFSQSQQIFDDIKRLHEQLFEEMTTRFDKKTRYPLLSPEDVELLQSSIIYRTKLCDEISERFYSV
;
A
#
# COMPACT_ATOMS: atom_id res chain seq x y z
N ASP A 1 -15.35 -20.24 -18.88
CA ASP A 1 -15.43 -18.77 -18.81
C ASP A 1 -16.07 -18.33 -17.50
N VAL A 2 -15.34 -18.50 -16.41
CA VAL A 2 -15.81 -18.18 -15.05
C VAL A 2 -15.76 -16.64 -14.80
N TYR A 3 -14.99 -15.91 -15.61
CA TYR A 3 -14.76 -14.48 -15.43
C TYR A 3 -15.83 -13.55 -16.02
N PHE A 4 -16.71 -14.06 -16.87
CA PHE A 4 -17.73 -13.26 -17.54
C PHE A 4 -19.18 -13.65 -17.20
N ARG A 5 -19.43 -14.25 -16.06
CA ARG A 5 -20.78 -14.41 -15.53
C ARG A 5 -21.24 -13.12 -14.85
N ALA A 6 -21.34 -12.05 -15.57
CA ALA A 6 -21.97 -10.85 -15.05
C ALA A 6 -23.33 -10.64 -15.72
N ASN A 7 -24.37 -10.98 -15.01
CA ASN A 7 -25.70 -10.41 -15.23
C ASN A 7 -25.76 -8.93 -14.78
N THR A 8 -24.63 -8.28 -14.56
CA THR A 8 -24.52 -6.90 -14.12
C THR A 8 -23.84 -6.11 -15.22
N ASN A 9 -24.50 -5.04 -15.66
CA ASN A 9 -23.91 -4.09 -16.60
C ASN A 9 -22.60 -3.56 -16.00
N PRO A 10 -21.42 -3.82 -16.62
CA PRO A 10 -20.14 -3.37 -16.09
C PRO A 10 -20.09 -1.86 -15.87
N ALA A 11 -20.82 -1.07 -16.68
CA ALA A 11 -20.91 0.38 -16.55
C ALA A 11 -21.60 0.83 -15.25
N LEU A 12 -22.45 0.03 -14.64
CA LEU A 12 -23.11 0.34 -13.38
C LEU A 12 -22.22 0.07 -12.15
N GLN A 13 -21.13 -0.68 -12.33
CA GLN A 13 -20.16 -0.98 -11.28
C GLN A 13 -18.96 -0.01 -11.28
N PHE A 14 -18.92 0.92 -12.24
CA PHE A 14 -17.85 1.90 -12.36
C PHE A 14 -18.07 3.03 -11.37
N ASN A 15 -17.38 2.96 -10.23
CA ASN A 15 -17.27 4.11 -9.36
C ASN A 15 -16.26 5.08 -9.96
N HIS A 16 -16.73 6.15 -10.61
CA HIS A 16 -15.88 7.15 -11.25
C HIS A 16 -14.85 7.76 -10.29
N ASN A 17 -15.15 7.83 -9.00
CA ASN A 17 -14.23 8.34 -7.98
C ASN A 17 -13.02 7.42 -7.76
N ASN A 18 -13.12 6.14 -8.13
CA ASN A 18 -12.04 5.17 -7.98
C ASN A 18 -11.33 4.86 -9.31
N VAL A 19 -11.79 5.39 -10.44
CA VAL A 19 -11.17 5.11 -11.75
C VAL A 19 -9.71 5.53 -11.76
N MET A 20 -9.44 6.76 -11.34
CA MET A 20 -8.08 7.29 -11.31
C MET A 20 -7.18 6.48 -10.38
N HIS A 21 -7.68 6.13 -9.20
CA HIS A 21 -6.96 5.27 -8.26
C HIS A 21 -6.61 3.92 -8.89
N ASN A 22 -7.58 3.26 -9.52
CA ASN A 22 -7.38 1.96 -10.15
C ASN A 22 -6.41 2.03 -11.33
N LEU A 23 -6.45 3.10 -12.12
CA LEU A 23 -5.52 3.32 -13.23
C LEU A 23 -4.10 3.51 -12.74
N ILE A 24 -3.90 4.32 -11.71
CA ILE A 24 -2.57 4.54 -11.11
C ILE A 24 -2.05 3.24 -10.49
N ASN A 25 -2.90 2.49 -9.80
CA ASN A 25 -2.51 1.21 -9.22
C ASN A 25 -2.06 0.22 -10.31
N ALA A 26 -2.84 0.07 -11.39
CA ALA A 26 -2.46 -0.74 -12.55
C ALA A 26 -1.15 -0.25 -13.19
N PHE A 27 -0.98 1.06 -13.33
CA PHE A 27 0.26 1.65 -13.84
C PHE A 27 1.46 1.29 -12.97
N VAL A 28 1.38 1.46 -11.65
CA VAL A 28 2.45 1.13 -10.71
C VAL A 28 2.84 -0.34 -10.82
N MET A 29 1.86 -1.25 -10.85
CA MET A 29 2.11 -2.69 -10.94
C MET A 29 2.81 -3.08 -12.24
N LEU A 30 2.31 -2.57 -13.38
CA LEU A 30 2.88 -2.84 -14.69
C LEU A 30 4.25 -2.18 -14.86
N ARG A 31 4.41 -0.95 -14.36
CA ARG A 31 5.67 -0.21 -14.44
C ARG A 31 6.80 -0.93 -13.71
N GLY A 32 6.51 -1.58 -12.59
CA GLY A 32 7.52 -2.33 -11.86
C GLY A 32 7.96 -3.62 -12.56
N ILE A 33 7.07 -4.30 -13.29
CA ILE A 33 7.46 -5.45 -14.14
C ILE A 33 8.23 -4.95 -15.37
N HIS A 34 7.74 -3.90 -16.03
CA HIS A 34 8.35 -3.32 -17.23
C HIS A 34 9.31 -2.17 -16.89
N ASN A 35 10.25 -2.44 -15.99
CA ASN A 35 11.26 -1.47 -15.62
C ASN A 35 12.59 -1.77 -16.34
N TYR A 36 13.25 -0.68 -16.75
CA TYR A 36 14.53 -0.73 -17.48
C TYR A 36 15.50 0.29 -16.90
N HIS A 37 16.78 -0.01 -16.93
CA HIS A 37 17.84 0.97 -16.69
C HIS A 37 17.92 2.00 -17.82
N SER A 38 18.66 3.08 -17.60
CA SER A 38 18.87 4.13 -18.59
C SER A 38 19.60 3.64 -19.87
N ASP A 39 20.34 2.55 -19.79
CA ASP A 39 21.01 1.89 -20.92
C ASP A 39 20.09 0.91 -21.67
N GLY A 40 18.81 0.81 -21.29
CA GLY A 40 17.84 -0.10 -21.87
C GLY A 40 17.88 -1.53 -21.32
N THR A 41 18.74 -1.83 -20.35
CA THR A 41 18.79 -3.16 -19.73
C THR A 41 17.53 -3.40 -18.89
N TYR A 42 16.90 -4.56 -19.09
CA TYR A 42 15.72 -4.97 -18.32
C TYR A 42 16.07 -5.15 -16.85
N ALA A 43 15.35 -4.45 -15.98
CA ALA A 43 15.59 -4.43 -14.55
C ALA A 43 14.26 -4.38 -13.76
N PRO A 44 13.49 -5.48 -13.76
CA PRO A 44 12.20 -5.50 -13.09
C PRO A 44 12.35 -5.24 -11.60
N MET A 45 11.38 -4.53 -11.02
CA MET A 45 11.30 -4.31 -9.58
C MET A 45 10.67 -5.51 -8.86
N TRP A 46 9.78 -6.23 -9.57
CA TRP A 46 9.11 -7.46 -9.09
C TRP A 46 8.79 -8.40 -10.25
N GLN A 47 8.54 -9.66 -9.92
CA GLN A 47 8.31 -10.74 -10.88
C GLN A 47 6.84 -10.86 -11.31
N SER A 48 5.91 -10.62 -10.38
CA SER A 48 4.47 -10.78 -10.59
C SER A 48 3.70 -9.92 -9.61
N PHE A 49 2.41 -9.76 -9.87
CA PHE A 49 1.50 -9.05 -8.98
C PHE A 49 0.13 -9.75 -8.92
N ILE A 50 -0.60 -9.43 -7.86
CA ILE A 50 -2.04 -9.68 -7.71
C ILE A 50 -2.74 -8.36 -7.39
N THR A 51 -3.95 -8.21 -7.91
CA THR A 51 -4.79 -7.03 -7.72
C THR A 51 -5.50 -7.06 -6.37
N GLU A 52 -6.06 -5.92 -5.93
CA GLU A 52 -6.86 -5.82 -4.71
C GLU A 52 -7.98 -6.89 -4.63
N PRO A 53 -8.81 -7.13 -5.68
CA PRO A 53 -9.83 -8.17 -5.63
C PRO A 53 -9.27 -9.59 -5.47
N GLU A 54 -8.10 -9.87 -6.03
CA GLU A 54 -7.43 -11.17 -5.87
C GLU A 54 -6.85 -11.31 -4.48
N PHE A 55 -6.21 -10.26 -3.96
CA PHE A 55 -5.71 -10.23 -2.59
C PHE A 55 -6.83 -10.43 -1.56
N LYS A 56 -7.98 -9.75 -1.73
CA LYS A 56 -9.16 -9.93 -0.88
C LYS A 56 -9.70 -11.36 -0.88
N ARG A 57 -9.67 -12.04 -2.02
CA ARG A 57 -10.12 -13.43 -2.11
C ARG A 57 -9.17 -14.40 -1.42
N ALA A 58 -7.87 -14.11 -1.45
CA ALA A 58 -6.85 -14.92 -0.81
C ALA A 58 -6.75 -14.65 0.70
N ASN A 59 -7.03 -13.42 1.14
CA ASN A 59 -6.93 -12.99 2.52
C ASN A 59 -8.29 -12.57 3.07
N THR A 60 -8.88 -13.42 3.90
CA THR A 60 -10.23 -13.25 4.48
C THR A 60 -10.22 -12.70 5.90
N ILE A 61 -9.04 -12.40 6.46
CA ILE A 61 -8.90 -11.92 7.84
C ILE A 61 -9.27 -10.44 7.91
N THR A 62 -10.26 -10.10 8.73
CA THR A 62 -10.82 -8.73 8.81
C THR A 62 -9.93 -7.75 9.57
N GLU A 63 -9.09 -8.24 10.47
CA GLU A 63 -8.16 -7.46 11.29
C GLU A 63 -6.96 -6.96 10.50
N THR A 64 -6.66 -7.57 9.37
CA THR A 64 -5.53 -7.21 8.52
C THR A 64 -5.89 -6.12 7.51
N ARG A 65 -4.86 -5.52 6.90
CA ARG A 65 -5.05 -4.46 5.90
C ARG A 65 -5.36 -5.07 4.53
N THR A 66 -6.52 -4.74 3.98
CA THR A 66 -6.71 -4.89 2.54
C THR A 66 -5.90 -3.83 1.82
N VAL A 67 -5.00 -4.26 0.96
CA VAL A 67 -4.08 -3.41 0.20
C VAL A 67 -4.54 -3.28 -1.25
N ASP A 68 -4.06 -2.27 -1.96
CA ASP A 68 -4.41 -2.02 -3.37
C ASP A 68 -3.90 -3.10 -4.32
N GLY A 69 -2.95 -3.90 -3.84
CA GLY A 69 -2.44 -5.10 -4.48
C GLY A 69 -1.19 -5.61 -3.79
N ALA A 70 -0.67 -6.73 -4.26
CA ALA A 70 0.59 -7.27 -3.76
C ALA A 70 1.49 -7.72 -4.91
N VAL A 71 2.78 -7.64 -4.71
CA VAL A 71 3.81 -8.00 -5.69
C VAL A 71 4.78 -9.01 -5.09
N ARG A 72 5.28 -9.91 -5.92
CA ARG A 72 6.38 -10.81 -5.57
C ARG A 72 7.68 -10.18 -6.02
N LEU A 73 8.57 -9.90 -5.08
CA LEU A 73 9.88 -9.33 -5.35
C LEU A 73 10.83 -10.36 -5.96
N LEU A 74 12.02 -9.91 -6.41
CA LEU A 74 13.02 -10.78 -7.03
C LEU A 74 13.63 -11.80 -6.05
N ASP A 75 13.63 -11.48 -4.74
CA ASP A 75 14.04 -12.37 -3.66
C ASP A 75 12.92 -13.30 -3.16
N SER A 76 11.79 -13.32 -3.88
CA SER A 76 10.57 -14.07 -3.55
C SER A 76 9.77 -13.56 -2.35
N SER A 77 10.19 -12.51 -1.66
CA SER A 77 9.38 -11.86 -0.63
C SER A 77 8.16 -11.16 -1.24
N ILE A 78 7.14 -10.93 -0.44
CA ILE A 78 5.90 -10.29 -0.85
C ILE A 78 5.89 -8.84 -0.36
N ALA A 79 5.55 -7.92 -1.24
CA ALA A 79 5.30 -6.54 -0.84
C ALA A 79 3.87 -6.12 -1.17
N ALA A 80 3.20 -5.51 -0.20
CA ALA A 80 1.93 -4.83 -0.40
C ALA A 80 2.15 -3.55 -1.20
N ILE A 81 1.22 -3.23 -2.10
CA ILE A 81 1.19 -1.95 -2.84
C ILE A 81 0.05 -1.12 -2.25
N GLU A 82 0.35 0.11 -1.91
CA GLU A 82 -0.61 1.12 -1.46
C GLU A 82 -0.37 2.44 -2.19
N VAL A 83 -1.42 2.97 -2.79
CA VAL A 83 -1.39 4.24 -3.53
C VAL A 83 -2.21 5.29 -2.77
N GLU A 84 -1.54 6.29 -2.24
CA GLU A 84 -2.15 7.33 -1.43
C GLU A 84 -2.42 8.60 -2.26
N HIS A 85 -3.69 8.98 -2.36
CA HIS A 85 -4.13 10.14 -3.14
C HIS A 85 -4.56 11.32 -2.28
N SER A 86 -4.72 11.13 -0.96
CA SER A 86 -5.30 12.13 -0.08
C SER A 86 -4.66 12.13 1.28
N PHE A 87 -4.72 13.29 1.91
CA PHE A 87 -4.38 13.42 3.32
C PHE A 87 -5.36 12.62 4.18
N LYS A 88 -4.86 11.92 5.17
CA LYS A 88 -5.67 11.21 6.15
C LYS A 88 -5.46 11.81 7.53
N ASN A 89 -6.52 11.89 8.31
CA ASN A 89 -6.39 12.33 9.69
C ASN A 89 -5.60 11.30 10.52
N LYS A 90 -5.09 11.75 11.66
CA LYS A 90 -4.25 10.96 12.56
C LYS A 90 -4.90 9.65 13.01
N ALA A 91 -6.21 9.66 13.34
CA ALA A 91 -6.91 8.46 13.78
C ALA A 91 -7.00 7.41 12.67
N ALA A 92 -7.29 7.82 11.43
CA ALA A 92 -7.31 6.93 10.28
C ALA A 92 -5.90 6.37 9.99
N ARG A 93 -4.84 7.18 10.10
CA ARG A 93 -3.46 6.75 9.92
C ARG A 93 -3.02 5.76 10.99
N GLN A 94 -3.40 5.99 12.26
CA GLN A 94 -3.18 5.05 13.34
C GLN A 94 -3.84 3.68 13.07
N ALA A 95 -5.09 3.68 12.63
CA ALA A 95 -5.80 2.44 12.31
C ALA A 95 -5.13 1.68 11.15
N ILE A 96 -4.61 2.39 10.14
CA ILE A 96 -3.87 1.79 9.03
C ILE A 96 -2.57 1.15 9.53
N LEU A 97 -1.79 1.84 10.37
CA LEU A 97 -0.54 1.30 10.93
C LEU A 97 -0.77 0.02 11.74
N LEU A 98 -1.81 -0.02 12.56
CA LEU A 98 -2.16 -1.23 13.33
C LEU A 98 -2.53 -2.39 12.41
N LYS A 99 -3.23 -2.13 11.32
CA LYS A 99 -3.56 -3.15 10.32
C LYS A 99 -2.35 -3.62 9.52
N TYR A 100 -1.41 -2.72 9.18
CA TYR A 100 -0.14 -3.14 8.59
C TYR A 100 0.64 -4.05 9.54
N LEU A 101 0.73 -3.66 10.81
CA LEU A 101 1.39 -4.48 11.82
C LEU A 101 0.77 -5.88 11.91
N ALA A 102 -0.56 -5.97 11.96
CA ALA A 102 -1.26 -7.23 11.99
C ALA A 102 -0.94 -8.10 10.76
N SER A 103 -0.97 -7.52 9.56
CA SER A 103 -0.64 -8.21 8.32
C SER A 103 0.81 -8.68 8.26
N LEU A 104 1.76 -7.83 8.69
CA LEU A 104 3.19 -8.18 8.75
C LEU A 104 3.45 -9.34 9.72
N LYS A 105 2.84 -9.29 10.91
CA LYS A 105 2.95 -10.38 11.91
C LYS A 105 2.28 -11.67 11.46
N ASN A 106 1.20 -11.56 10.67
CA ASN A 106 0.50 -12.71 10.11
C ASN A 106 1.23 -13.33 8.91
N GLY A 107 2.20 -12.62 8.33
CA GLY A 107 2.93 -13.06 7.14
C GLY A 107 2.14 -12.91 5.83
N ASP A 108 1.15 -12.01 5.79
CA ASP A 108 0.41 -11.72 4.55
C ASP A 108 1.33 -11.09 3.51
N TYR A 109 2.30 -10.31 3.98
CA TYR A 109 3.39 -9.70 3.20
C TYR A 109 4.55 -9.30 4.12
N ASP A 110 5.74 -9.08 3.54
CA ASP A 110 6.97 -8.73 4.25
C ASP A 110 7.24 -7.23 4.27
N LYS A 111 6.70 -6.50 3.27
CA LYS A 111 6.94 -5.07 3.06
C LYS A 111 5.68 -4.37 2.61
N VAL A 112 5.63 -3.05 2.81
CA VAL A 112 4.58 -2.16 2.31
C VAL A 112 5.24 -1.08 1.46
N PHE A 113 4.94 -1.04 0.16
CA PHE A 113 5.37 0.01 -0.74
C PHE A 113 4.29 1.07 -0.84
N LEU A 114 4.58 2.25 -0.34
CA LEU A 114 3.72 3.42 -0.44
C LEU A 114 4.08 4.25 -1.67
N PHE A 115 3.11 4.51 -2.51
CA PHE A 115 3.19 5.43 -3.64
C PHE A 115 2.24 6.59 -3.43
N SER A 116 2.56 7.76 -3.98
CA SER A 116 1.67 8.92 -3.99
C SER A 116 1.91 9.77 -5.23
N GLN A 117 0.92 10.54 -5.60
CA GLN A 117 1.01 11.56 -6.63
C GLN A 117 1.74 12.83 -6.18
N SER A 118 1.97 13.01 -4.88
CA SER A 118 2.42 14.27 -4.30
C SER A 118 3.45 14.04 -3.20
N GLN A 119 4.56 14.79 -3.31
CA GLN A 119 5.56 14.83 -2.25
C GLN A 119 4.96 15.33 -0.92
N GLN A 120 4.02 16.28 -0.98
CA GLN A 120 3.36 16.79 0.22
C GLN A 120 2.58 15.71 0.98
N ILE A 121 1.91 14.80 0.25
CA ILE A 121 1.22 13.65 0.86
C ILE A 121 2.23 12.73 1.54
N PHE A 122 3.37 12.46 0.91
CA PHE A 122 4.43 11.66 1.54
C PHE A 122 5.00 12.29 2.80
N ASP A 123 5.27 13.59 2.75
CA ASP A 123 5.82 14.31 3.90
C ASP A 123 4.84 14.30 5.08
N ASP A 124 3.54 14.45 4.79
CA ASP A 124 2.49 14.32 5.81
C ASP A 124 2.41 12.90 6.37
N ILE A 125 2.48 11.88 5.52
CA ILE A 125 2.48 10.48 5.97
C ILE A 125 3.67 10.21 6.88
N LYS A 126 4.88 10.59 6.49
CA LYS A 126 6.10 10.40 7.28
C LYS A 126 5.99 11.09 8.63
N ARG A 127 5.62 12.37 8.63
CA ARG A 127 5.42 13.16 9.84
C ARG A 127 4.40 12.52 10.79
N LEU A 128 3.25 12.05 10.25
CA LEU A 128 2.24 11.37 11.05
C LEU A 128 2.70 10.01 11.57
N HIS A 129 3.46 9.24 10.79
CA HIS A 129 4.01 7.97 11.24
C HIS A 129 4.99 8.18 12.39
N GLU A 130 5.94 9.11 12.28
CA GLU A 130 6.89 9.45 13.35
C GLU A 130 6.16 9.85 14.63
N GLN A 131 5.19 10.76 14.54
CA GLN A 131 4.38 11.18 15.66
C GLN A 131 3.59 10.01 16.29
N LEU A 132 3.02 9.12 15.47
CA LEU A 132 2.25 7.99 15.95
C LEU A 132 3.14 6.93 16.60
N PHE A 133 4.33 6.67 16.08
CA PHE A 133 5.27 5.74 16.70
C PHE A 133 5.63 6.18 18.12
N GLU A 134 5.94 7.47 18.32
CA GLU A 134 6.22 8.01 19.64
C GLU A 134 5.00 7.91 20.58
N GLU A 135 3.82 8.32 20.11
CA GLU A 135 2.61 8.31 20.94
C GLU A 135 2.12 6.90 21.28
N MET A 136 2.16 5.99 20.32
CA MET A 136 1.62 4.64 20.51
C MET A 136 2.50 3.74 21.37
N THR A 137 3.78 4.05 21.54
CA THR A 137 4.68 3.40 22.49
C THR A 137 4.48 3.89 23.92
N THR A 138 3.97 5.11 24.09
CA THR A 138 3.74 5.72 25.41
C THR A 138 2.28 5.64 25.86
N ARG A 139 1.35 5.54 24.93
CA ARG A 139 -0.08 5.50 25.19
C ARG A 139 -0.56 4.09 25.48
N PHE A 140 -1.06 3.87 26.69
CA PHE A 140 -1.62 2.58 27.10
C PHE A 140 -3.03 2.36 26.53
N ASP A 141 -3.27 1.18 26.03
CA ASP A 141 -4.64 0.71 25.74
C ASP A 141 -5.43 0.58 27.04
N LYS A 142 -6.68 1.07 27.03
CA LYS A 142 -7.52 1.07 28.23
C LYS A 142 -7.90 -0.32 28.73
N LYS A 143 -7.95 -1.32 27.84
CA LYS A 143 -8.35 -2.68 28.16
C LYS A 143 -7.16 -3.54 28.57
N THR A 144 -6.09 -3.48 27.80
CA THR A 144 -4.91 -4.35 28.01
C THR A 144 -3.93 -3.77 29.02
N ARG A 145 -3.93 -2.46 29.23
CA ARG A 145 -2.95 -1.70 30.05
C ARG A 145 -1.50 -1.79 29.51
N TYR A 146 -1.31 -2.22 28.25
CA TYR A 146 -0.04 -2.21 27.55
C TYR A 146 0.00 -1.07 26.53
N PRO A 147 1.18 -0.62 26.11
CA PRO A 147 1.30 0.29 24.98
C PRO A 147 0.63 -0.29 23.73
N LEU A 148 0.14 0.59 22.87
CA LEU A 148 -0.46 0.17 21.60
C LEU A 148 0.54 -0.47 20.64
N LEU A 149 1.81 -0.06 20.74
CA LEU A 149 2.94 -0.65 20.03
C LEU A 149 4.07 -0.93 21.01
N SER A 150 4.73 -2.06 20.85
CA SER A 150 6.02 -2.31 21.49
C SER A 150 7.17 -1.65 20.69
N PRO A 151 8.37 -1.49 21.26
CA PRO A 151 9.53 -1.04 20.48
C PRO A 151 9.82 -1.92 19.26
N GLU A 152 9.66 -3.23 19.38
CA GLU A 152 9.84 -4.20 18.29
C GLU A 152 8.80 -4.01 17.20
N ASP A 153 7.56 -3.63 17.56
CA ASP A 153 6.50 -3.31 16.61
C ASP A 153 6.82 -2.08 15.78
N VAL A 154 7.40 -1.06 16.43
CA VAL A 154 7.86 0.15 15.74
C VAL A 154 9.00 -0.17 14.79
N GLU A 155 9.99 -0.94 15.24
CA GLU A 155 11.12 -1.35 14.39
C GLU A 155 10.64 -2.15 13.18
N LEU A 156 9.72 -3.09 13.37
CA LEU A 156 9.10 -3.85 12.28
C LEU A 156 8.40 -2.94 11.28
N LEU A 157 7.56 -2.01 11.75
CA LEU A 157 6.86 -1.08 10.86
C LEU A 157 7.83 -0.15 10.11
N GLN A 158 8.84 0.40 10.80
CA GLN A 158 9.82 1.30 10.19
C GLN A 158 10.68 0.61 9.15
N SER A 159 11.07 -0.64 9.38
CA SER A 159 11.87 -1.42 8.43
C SER A 159 11.05 -1.95 7.24
N SER A 160 9.75 -2.18 7.44
CA SER A 160 8.88 -2.78 6.40
C SER A 160 8.18 -1.74 5.52
N ILE A 161 7.92 -0.51 6.01
CA ILE A 161 7.24 0.53 5.23
C ILE A 161 8.26 1.29 4.38
N ILE A 162 8.13 1.19 3.06
CA ILE A 162 9.04 1.78 2.09
C ILE A 162 8.29 2.81 1.24
N TYR A 163 8.75 4.05 1.31
CA TYR A 163 8.20 5.15 0.52
C TYR A 163 8.84 5.17 -0.86
N ARG A 164 8.03 4.95 -1.91
CA ARG A 164 8.46 4.89 -3.32
C ARG A 164 8.30 6.24 -4.00
N THR A 165 9.23 7.15 -3.72
CA THR A 165 9.17 8.53 -4.23
C THR A 165 9.50 8.65 -5.72
N LYS A 166 10.29 7.75 -6.29
CA LYS A 166 10.71 7.82 -7.70
C LYS A 166 9.58 7.72 -8.73
N LEU A 167 8.50 7.04 -8.40
CA LEU A 167 7.33 6.94 -9.29
C LEU A 167 6.32 8.08 -9.10
N CYS A 168 6.51 8.94 -8.10
CA CYS A 168 5.58 10.06 -7.87
C CYS A 168 5.59 11.05 -9.02
N ASP A 169 6.75 11.39 -9.55
CA ASP A 169 6.88 12.32 -10.68
C ASP A 169 6.21 11.71 -11.92
N GLU A 170 6.48 10.43 -12.22
CA GLU A 170 5.83 9.74 -13.33
C GLU A 170 4.29 9.67 -13.16
N ILE A 171 3.79 9.43 -11.95
CA ILE A 171 2.36 9.43 -11.65
C ILE A 171 1.79 10.84 -11.85
N SER A 172 2.46 11.86 -11.33
CA SER A 172 2.03 13.24 -11.45
C SER A 172 1.98 13.68 -12.93
N GLU A 173 3.03 13.41 -13.68
CA GLU A 173 3.11 13.75 -15.10
C GLU A 173 2.04 13.06 -15.95
N ARG A 174 1.79 11.76 -15.71
CA ARG A 174 0.89 10.96 -16.55
C ARG A 174 -0.58 11.14 -16.24
N PHE A 175 -0.92 11.37 -14.98
CA PHE A 175 -2.30 11.33 -14.51
C PHE A 175 -2.84 12.69 -14.05
N TYR A 176 -1.95 13.68 -13.79
CA TYR A 176 -2.33 14.98 -13.22
C TYR A 176 -1.76 16.17 -13.96
N SER A 177 -0.90 16.00 -14.97
CA SER A 177 -0.49 17.10 -15.85
C SER A 177 -1.64 17.42 -16.82
N VAL A 178 -2.22 18.60 -16.68
CA VAL A 178 -3.20 19.19 -17.61
C VAL A 178 -2.49 20.22 -18.48
#